data_65e33b7c9626ab141324f5a824a65a00
#
_entry.id   65e33b7c9626ab141324f5a824a65a00
#
_cell.length_a   1.000
_cell.length_b   1.000
_cell.length_c   1.000
_cell.angle_alpha   90.00
_cell.angle_beta   90.00
_cell.angle_gamma   90.00
#
_symmetry.space_group_name_H-M   'P 1'
#
loop_
_entity.id
_entity.type
_entity.pdbx_description
1 polymer ?
#
loop_
_entity_poly.entity_id
_entity_poly.type
_entity_poly.pdbx_seq_one_letter_code
_entity_poly.pdbx_strand_id
1 'polypeptide(L)'
;MIRITALKKIYRTDDIETTAISGISLEIKTGELIAITGPSGCGKSTLLNILGMLDKPDGGDYYFNGAQIAGYTEKQRAILRKNNIGFIFQNFNLVNELTVFENVELPLLYTGMARAERKQRVEALLEQMNMAHRTKHYPQQLSGGQQQRVAICRAISNQPKMILADEPTGNLDSKHGDEVMKLLMELNRQGTTIVMVTHSEHYANFCGRVIRLLDGNIVTENLKTEAYV
;
A
#
# COMPACT_ATOMS: atom_id res chain seq x y z
N MET A 1 -13.32 -1.90 -7.78
CA MET A 1 -11.90 -2.18 -8.08
C MET A 1 -11.47 -3.56 -7.62
N ILE A 2 -11.65 -3.87 -6.36
CA ILE A 2 -11.41 -5.20 -5.78
C ILE A 2 -12.71 -5.79 -5.29
N ARG A 3 -12.91 -7.10 -5.50
CA ARG A 3 -13.94 -7.90 -4.84
C ARG A 3 -13.32 -9.22 -4.43
N ILE A 4 -13.38 -9.52 -3.14
CA ILE A 4 -13.02 -10.83 -2.58
C ILE A 4 -14.25 -11.47 -1.95
N THR A 5 -14.37 -12.79 -2.07
CA THR A 5 -15.49 -13.55 -1.52
C THR A 5 -14.96 -14.80 -0.82
N ALA A 6 -15.29 -14.94 0.43
CA ALA A 6 -14.90 -16.06 1.29
C ALA A 6 -13.39 -16.37 1.25
N LEU A 7 -12.56 -15.31 1.19
CA LEU A 7 -11.10 -15.41 1.07
C LEU A 7 -10.51 -16.09 2.29
N LYS A 8 -9.64 -17.07 2.06
CA LYS A 8 -8.95 -17.83 3.13
C LYS A 8 -7.45 -17.80 2.94
N LYS A 9 -6.72 -17.74 4.06
CA LYS A 9 -5.26 -17.92 4.09
C LYS A 9 -4.85 -18.70 5.31
N ILE A 10 -4.07 -19.75 5.09
CA ILE A 10 -3.59 -20.66 6.12
C ILE A 10 -2.07 -20.81 5.95
N TYR A 11 -1.32 -20.51 6.99
CA TYR A 11 0.11 -20.79 7.04
C TYR A 11 0.34 -22.13 7.71
N ARG A 12 1.15 -22.98 7.09
CA ARG A 12 1.51 -24.29 7.60
C ARG A 12 3.00 -24.37 7.81
N THR A 13 3.39 -24.74 9.00
CA THR A 13 4.73 -25.24 9.33
C THR A 13 4.60 -26.73 9.64
N ASP A 14 5.72 -27.43 9.85
CA ASP A 14 5.72 -28.89 10.06
C ASP A 14 4.79 -29.33 11.21
N ASP A 15 4.64 -28.49 12.25
CA ASP A 15 3.90 -28.83 13.47
C ASP A 15 2.66 -27.93 13.73
N ILE A 16 2.49 -26.83 13.01
CA ILE A 16 1.46 -25.84 13.34
C ILE A 16 0.74 -25.37 12.07
N GLU A 17 -0.59 -25.35 12.13
CA GLU A 17 -1.44 -24.68 11.16
C GLU A 17 -2.05 -23.43 11.77
N THR A 18 -1.81 -22.27 11.15
CA THR A 18 -2.35 -20.98 11.60
C THR A 18 -3.25 -20.40 10.52
N THR A 19 -4.53 -20.25 10.82
CA THR A 19 -5.48 -19.56 9.95
C THR A 19 -5.32 -18.06 10.12
N ALA A 20 -4.74 -17.40 9.13
CA ALA A 20 -4.53 -15.95 9.14
C ALA A 20 -5.74 -15.17 8.61
N ILE A 21 -6.51 -15.76 7.66
CA ILE A 21 -7.74 -15.22 7.09
C ILE A 21 -8.78 -16.34 7.02
N SER A 22 -9.96 -16.10 7.60
CA SER A 22 -10.99 -17.13 7.88
C SER A 22 -12.24 -17.05 7.00
N GLY A 23 -12.16 -16.48 5.79
CA GLY A 23 -13.30 -16.38 4.89
C GLY A 23 -13.82 -14.95 4.70
N ILE A 24 -12.91 -13.99 4.58
CA ILE A 24 -13.24 -12.57 4.41
C ILE A 24 -13.92 -12.35 3.05
N SER A 25 -15.04 -11.62 3.08
CA SER A 25 -15.68 -11.04 1.91
C SER A 25 -15.63 -9.52 2.01
N LEU A 26 -15.12 -8.84 0.96
CA LEU A 26 -14.91 -7.41 0.95
C LEU A 26 -14.95 -6.89 -0.48
N GLU A 27 -15.60 -5.74 -0.66
CA GLU A 27 -15.55 -4.97 -1.91
C GLU A 27 -14.86 -3.62 -1.66
N ILE A 28 -13.93 -3.24 -2.54
CA ILE A 28 -13.26 -1.95 -2.54
C ILE A 28 -13.53 -1.28 -3.88
N LYS A 29 -14.17 -0.12 -3.85
CA LYS A 29 -14.48 0.67 -5.04
C LYS A 29 -13.28 1.51 -5.47
N THR A 30 -13.24 1.89 -6.74
CA THR A 30 -12.22 2.82 -7.23
C THR A 30 -12.37 4.18 -6.54
N GLY A 31 -11.26 4.77 -6.12
CA GLY A 31 -11.23 6.07 -5.44
C GLY A 31 -11.54 6.02 -3.95
N GLU A 32 -11.79 4.85 -3.35
CA GLU A 32 -11.95 4.75 -1.90
C GLU A 32 -10.62 4.96 -1.16
N LEU A 33 -10.68 5.64 -0.02
CA LEU A 33 -9.65 5.67 1.01
C LEU A 33 -10.18 4.89 2.22
N ILE A 34 -9.62 3.70 2.46
CA ILE A 34 -10.06 2.82 3.54
C ILE A 34 -8.94 2.51 4.52
N ALA A 35 -9.29 2.37 5.80
CA ALA A 35 -8.41 1.87 6.84
C ALA A 35 -8.82 0.45 7.25
N ILE A 36 -7.82 -0.43 7.41
CA ILE A 36 -7.97 -1.74 8.02
C ILE A 36 -7.30 -1.67 9.39
N THR A 37 -8.09 -1.89 10.45
CA THR A 37 -7.63 -1.81 11.84
C THR A 37 -7.81 -3.15 12.55
N GLY A 38 -7.20 -3.30 13.72
CA GLY A 38 -7.33 -4.50 14.56
C GLY A 38 -6.05 -4.79 15.35
N PRO A 39 -6.10 -5.73 16.30
CA PRO A 39 -4.94 -6.08 17.14
C PRO A 39 -3.79 -6.67 16.31
N SER A 40 -2.60 -6.72 16.92
CA SER A 40 -1.45 -7.39 16.29
C SER A 40 -1.77 -8.87 16.04
N GLY A 41 -1.33 -9.41 14.90
CA GLY A 41 -1.54 -10.81 14.53
C GLY A 41 -2.93 -11.15 13.97
N CYS A 42 -3.90 -10.22 13.91
CA CYS A 42 -5.25 -10.52 13.43
C CYS A 42 -5.39 -10.69 11.91
N GLY A 43 -4.30 -10.66 11.13
CA GLY A 43 -4.30 -10.92 9.68
C GLY A 43 -4.25 -9.68 8.78
N LYS A 44 -4.07 -8.44 9.31
CA LYS A 44 -4.05 -7.20 8.50
C LYS A 44 -3.02 -7.20 7.37
N SER A 45 -1.74 -7.41 7.71
CA SER A 45 -0.66 -7.43 6.71
C SER A 45 -0.79 -8.63 5.77
N THR A 46 -1.32 -9.77 6.24
CA THR A 46 -1.66 -10.91 5.36
C THR A 46 -2.73 -10.53 4.34
N LEU A 47 -3.81 -9.87 4.78
CA LEU A 47 -4.84 -9.39 3.86
C LEU A 47 -4.26 -8.37 2.88
N LEU A 48 -3.45 -7.40 3.35
CA LEU A 48 -2.80 -6.40 2.51
C LEU A 48 -1.89 -7.07 1.46
N ASN A 49 -1.11 -8.09 1.84
CA ASN A 49 -0.23 -8.83 0.93
C ASN A 49 -1.03 -9.58 -0.15
N ILE A 50 -2.17 -10.16 0.19
CA ILE A 50 -3.04 -10.82 -0.79
C ILE A 50 -3.67 -9.77 -1.72
N LEU A 51 -4.22 -8.67 -1.18
CA LEU A 51 -4.75 -7.57 -1.99
C LEU A 51 -3.69 -6.99 -2.92
N GLY A 52 -2.43 -6.98 -2.47
CA GLY A 52 -1.25 -6.57 -3.23
C GLY A 52 -0.70 -7.61 -4.19
N MET A 53 -1.28 -8.80 -4.24
CA MET A 53 -0.79 -9.92 -5.06
C MET A 53 0.66 -10.32 -4.72
N LEU A 54 1.15 -10.00 -3.52
CA LEU A 54 2.44 -10.47 -2.99
C LEU A 54 2.32 -11.90 -2.48
N ASP A 55 1.13 -12.27 -1.99
CA ASP A 55 0.80 -13.63 -1.60
C ASP A 55 -0.48 -14.10 -2.33
N LYS A 56 -0.72 -15.39 -2.34
CA LYS A 56 -1.94 -15.99 -2.91
C LYS A 56 -2.88 -16.45 -1.80
N PRO A 57 -4.20 -16.34 -1.98
CA PRO A 57 -5.16 -17.00 -1.08
C PRO A 57 -5.08 -18.53 -1.24
N ASP A 58 -5.46 -19.24 -0.18
CA ASP A 58 -5.63 -20.70 -0.20
C ASP A 58 -7.06 -21.12 -0.54
N GLY A 59 -8.01 -20.18 -0.51
CA GLY A 59 -9.40 -20.39 -0.91
C GLY A 59 -10.17 -19.09 -1.09
N GLY A 60 -11.36 -19.20 -1.68
CA GLY A 60 -12.21 -18.08 -2.03
C GLY A 60 -11.88 -17.44 -3.37
N ASP A 61 -12.66 -16.43 -3.73
CA ASP A 61 -12.51 -15.71 -4.98
C ASP A 61 -11.82 -14.37 -4.79
N TYR A 62 -10.99 -13.98 -5.76
CA TYR A 62 -10.38 -12.67 -5.81
C TYR A 62 -10.51 -12.07 -7.22
N TYR A 63 -11.25 -10.97 -7.31
CA TYR A 63 -11.41 -10.19 -8.55
C TYR A 63 -10.70 -8.85 -8.43
N PHE A 64 -9.91 -8.52 -9.46
CA PHE A 64 -9.26 -7.24 -9.61
C PHE A 64 -9.67 -6.62 -10.95
N ASN A 65 -10.31 -5.43 -10.92
CA ASN A 65 -10.89 -4.76 -12.11
C ASN A 65 -11.79 -5.69 -12.96
N GLY A 66 -12.59 -6.53 -12.30
CA GLY A 66 -13.51 -7.47 -12.94
C GLY A 66 -12.90 -8.80 -13.39
N ALA A 67 -11.57 -8.93 -13.42
CA ALA A 67 -10.91 -10.20 -13.75
C ALA A 67 -10.72 -11.05 -12.49
N GLN A 68 -11.07 -12.34 -12.53
CA GLN A 68 -10.76 -13.28 -11.45
C GLN A 68 -9.26 -13.63 -11.49
N ILE A 69 -8.56 -13.39 -10.41
CA ILE A 69 -7.10 -13.53 -10.35
C ILE A 69 -6.60 -14.53 -9.30
N ALA A 70 -7.49 -15.17 -8.55
CA ALA A 70 -7.11 -16.14 -7.51
C ALA A 70 -6.22 -17.28 -8.07
N GLY A 71 -6.47 -17.73 -9.30
CA GLY A 71 -5.71 -18.76 -9.98
C GLY A 71 -4.48 -18.29 -10.75
N TYR A 72 -4.13 -17.00 -10.69
CA TYR A 72 -3.01 -16.47 -11.46
C TYR A 72 -1.67 -17.00 -10.96
N THR A 73 -0.77 -17.28 -11.93
CA THR A 73 0.64 -17.60 -11.65
C THR A 73 1.36 -16.37 -11.08
N GLU A 74 2.51 -16.58 -10.44
CA GLU A 74 3.32 -15.47 -9.91
C GLU A 74 3.69 -14.46 -11.01
N LYS A 75 4.04 -14.96 -12.21
CA LYS A 75 4.37 -14.08 -13.35
C LYS A 75 3.20 -13.18 -13.74
N GLN A 76 1.97 -13.72 -13.76
CA GLN A 76 0.76 -12.95 -14.08
C GLN A 76 0.45 -11.92 -12.98
N ARG A 77 0.56 -12.32 -11.71
CA ARG A 77 0.41 -11.42 -10.56
C ARG A 77 1.44 -10.29 -10.57
N ALA A 78 2.72 -10.62 -10.84
CA ALA A 78 3.78 -9.63 -10.93
C ALA A 78 3.53 -8.58 -12.02
N ILE A 79 3.00 -8.98 -13.17
CA ILE A 79 2.63 -8.05 -14.26
C ILE A 79 1.49 -7.12 -13.83
N LEU A 80 0.43 -7.66 -13.19
CA LEU A 80 -0.67 -6.85 -12.69
C LEU A 80 -0.21 -5.89 -11.59
N ARG A 81 0.54 -6.38 -10.61
CA ARG A 81 1.09 -5.61 -9.49
C ARG A 81 1.92 -4.43 -9.99
N LYS A 82 2.89 -4.70 -10.87
CA LYS A 82 3.78 -3.69 -11.47
C LYS A 82 3.01 -2.52 -12.09
N ASN A 83 1.91 -2.80 -12.75
CA ASN A 83 1.18 -1.80 -13.53
C ASN A 83 0.06 -1.09 -12.75
N ASN A 84 -0.32 -1.60 -11.57
CA ASN A 84 -1.53 -1.13 -10.90
C ASN A 84 -1.34 -0.80 -9.42
N ILE A 85 -0.28 -1.30 -8.75
CA ILE A 85 -0.18 -1.23 -7.30
C ILE A 85 1.13 -0.56 -6.87
N GLY A 86 1.01 0.47 -6.03
CA GLY A 86 2.11 1.05 -5.28
C GLY A 86 2.09 0.56 -3.83
N PHE A 87 3.25 0.32 -3.25
CA PHE A 87 3.40 -0.12 -1.86
C PHE A 87 4.12 0.93 -1.02
N ILE A 88 3.58 1.21 0.15
CA ILE A 88 4.19 2.02 1.19
C ILE A 88 4.28 1.14 2.44
N PHE A 89 5.48 1.01 3.01
CA PHE A 89 5.75 0.14 4.16
C PHE A 89 6.14 0.95 5.39
N GLN A 90 5.89 0.42 6.56
CA GLN A 90 6.26 1.00 7.84
C GLN A 90 7.76 1.29 7.96
N ASN A 91 8.60 0.36 7.51
CA ASN A 91 10.07 0.49 7.54
C ASN A 91 10.63 1.13 6.26
N PHE A 92 9.80 1.86 5.50
CA PHE A 92 10.14 2.52 4.24
C PHE A 92 10.60 1.56 3.14
N ASN A 93 11.28 0.49 3.46
CA ASN A 93 11.86 -0.53 2.56
C ASN A 93 12.62 0.08 1.37
N LEU A 94 13.38 1.15 1.64
CA LEU A 94 14.30 1.73 0.67
C LEU A 94 15.54 0.83 0.53
N VAL A 95 16.07 0.75 -0.68
CA VAL A 95 17.32 0.04 -0.95
C VAL A 95 18.47 0.95 -0.53
N ASN A 96 19.24 0.53 0.47
CA ASN A 96 20.27 1.35 1.12
C ASN A 96 21.45 1.70 0.21
N GLU A 97 21.72 0.85 -0.77
CA GLU A 97 22.80 0.98 -1.75
C GLU A 97 22.41 1.89 -2.92
N LEU A 98 21.15 2.29 -3.02
CA LEU A 98 20.62 3.19 -4.03
C LEU A 98 20.39 4.59 -3.46
N THR A 99 20.68 5.59 -4.28
CA THR A 99 20.35 6.99 -3.98
C THR A 99 18.82 7.19 -3.90
N VAL A 100 18.39 8.35 -3.42
CA VAL A 100 16.98 8.79 -3.45
C VAL A 100 16.43 8.71 -4.87
N PHE A 101 17.16 9.23 -5.86
CA PHE A 101 16.76 9.17 -7.26
C PHE A 101 16.53 7.73 -7.72
N GLU A 102 17.51 6.86 -7.50
CA GLU A 102 17.48 5.47 -7.95
C GLU A 102 16.37 4.67 -7.25
N ASN A 103 16.10 4.91 -5.96
CA ASN A 103 14.98 4.30 -5.26
C ASN A 103 13.63 4.65 -5.91
N VAL A 104 13.43 5.91 -6.31
CA VAL A 104 12.20 6.37 -6.97
C VAL A 104 12.13 5.88 -8.42
N GLU A 105 13.27 5.79 -9.12
CA GLU A 105 13.35 5.28 -10.49
C GLU A 105 13.09 3.77 -10.58
N LEU A 106 13.39 3.02 -9.51
CA LEU A 106 13.41 1.55 -9.52
C LEU A 106 12.15 0.90 -10.13
N PRO A 107 10.90 1.28 -9.78
CA PRO A 107 9.72 0.70 -10.42
C PRO A 107 9.63 1.00 -11.91
N LEU A 108 10.13 2.15 -12.35
CA LEU A 108 10.05 2.60 -13.74
C LEU A 108 10.99 1.81 -14.67
N LEU A 109 12.08 1.22 -14.12
CA LEU A 109 12.99 0.38 -14.89
C LEU A 109 12.31 -0.83 -15.53
N TYR A 110 11.22 -1.28 -14.93
CA TYR A 110 10.47 -2.45 -15.40
C TYR A 110 9.33 -2.11 -16.35
N THR A 111 9.09 -0.81 -16.64
CA THR A 111 7.93 -0.39 -17.47
C THR A 111 8.24 -0.33 -18.97
N GLY A 112 9.51 -0.34 -19.35
CA GLY A 112 9.96 -0.08 -20.73
C GLY A 112 10.06 1.41 -21.07
N MET A 113 9.83 2.32 -20.11
CA MET A 113 9.95 3.77 -20.26
C MET A 113 11.38 4.18 -20.63
N ALA A 114 11.53 5.12 -21.58
CA ALA A 114 12.83 5.64 -21.99
C ALA A 114 13.56 6.33 -20.83
N ARG A 115 14.89 6.27 -20.81
CA ARG A 115 15.71 6.84 -19.73
C ARG A 115 15.45 8.32 -19.47
N ALA A 116 15.30 9.11 -20.55
CA ALA A 116 15.04 10.54 -20.42
C ALA A 116 13.69 10.82 -19.76
N GLU A 117 12.65 10.07 -20.12
CA GLU A 117 11.31 10.17 -19.55
C GLU A 117 11.29 9.75 -18.08
N ARG A 118 11.96 8.63 -17.73
CA ARG A 118 12.11 8.20 -16.32
C ARG A 118 12.75 9.30 -15.47
N LYS A 119 13.87 9.88 -15.99
CA LYS A 119 14.57 10.96 -15.29
C LYS A 119 13.65 12.15 -15.02
N GLN A 120 12.97 12.66 -16.05
CA GLN A 120 12.06 13.79 -15.95
C GLN A 120 10.95 13.51 -14.90
N ARG A 121 10.40 12.29 -14.92
CA ARG A 121 9.34 11.90 -14.02
C ARG A 121 9.81 11.82 -12.56
N VAL A 122 10.97 11.22 -12.31
CA VAL A 122 11.56 11.14 -10.97
C VAL A 122 11.86 12.53 -10.42
N GLU A 123 12.48 13.41 -11.24
CA GLU A 123 12.79 14.78 -10.84
C GLU A 123 11.50 15.55 -10.49
N ALA A 124 10.44 15.44 -11.29
CA ALA A 124 9.15 16.08 -11.00
C ALA A 124 8.52 15.58 -9.68
N LEU A 125 8.56 14.28 -9.42
CA LEU A 125 8.05 13.70 -8.17
C LEU A 125 8.85 14.15 -6.94
N LEU A 126 10.17 14.19 -7.05
CA LEU A 126 11.03 14.64 -5.96
C LEU A 126 10.84 16.15 -5.68
N GLU A 127 10.62 16.95 -6.71
CA GLU A 127 10.27 18.37 -6.56
C GLU A 127 8.94 18.53 -5.83
N GLN A 128 7.89 17.85 -6.29
CA GLN A 128 6.55 17.87 -5.68
C GLN A 128 6.59 17.49 -4.19
N MET A 129 7.47 16.58 -3.80
CA MET A 129 7.62 16.10 -2.42
C MET A 129 8.68 16.88 -1.61
N ASN A 130 9.20 18.01 -2.15
CA ASN A 130 10.28 18.79 -1.55
C ASN A 130 11.54 17.97 -1.23
N MET A 131 11.88 17.01 -2.10
CA MET A 131 13.04 16.11 -1.97
C MET A 131 14.12 16.33 -3.04
N ALA A 132 13.95 17.28 -3.97
CA ALA A 132 14.89 17.55 -5.06
C ALA A 132 16.30 17.83 -4.57
N HIS A 133 16.46 18.53 -3.44
CA HIS A 133 17.76 18.81 -2.82
C HIS A 133 18.46 17.57 -2.23
N ARG A 134 17.76 16.43 -2.13
CA ARG A 134 18.26 15.16 -1.60
C ARG A 134 18.46 14.07 -2.65
N THR A 135 18.28 14.38 -3.92
CA THR A 135 18.30 13.45 -5.08
C THR A 135 19.49 12.48 -5.05
N LYS A 136 20.68 12.96 -4.67
CA LYS A 136 21.93 12.18 -4.63
C LYS A 136 22.25 11.57 -3.27
N HIS A 137 21.40 11.77 -2.26
CA HIS A 137 21.63 11.21 -0.92
C HIS A 137 21.19 9.75 -0.89
N TYR A 138 21.75 9.01 0.06
CA TYR A 138 21.37 7.64 0.38
C TYR A 138 20.36 7.60 1.53
N PRO A 139 19.53 6.54 1.67
CA PRO A 139 18.53 6.43 2.72
C PRO A 139 19.05 6.73 4.13
N GLN A 140 20.26 6.25 4.49
CA GLN A 140 20.84 6.44 5.81
C GLN A 140 21.17 7.92 6.14
N GLN A 141 21.17 8.80 5.14
CA GLN A 141 21.43 10.23 5.28
C GLN A 141 20.14 11.06 5.46
N LEU A 142 19.00 10.39 5.53
CA LEU A 142 17.67 10.99 5.58
C LEU A 142 17.01 10.78 6.95
N SER A 143 16.23 11.78 7.39
CA SER A 143 15.29 11.57 8.51
C SER A 143 14.18 10.59 8.15
N GLY A 144 13.50 10.00 9.15
CA GLY A 144 12.38 9.09 8.91
C GLY A 144 11.28 9.67 8.03
N GLY A 145 10.88 10.93 8.28
CA GLY A 145 9.90 11.62 7.43
C GLY A 145 10.37 11.83 5.98
N GLN A 146 11.67 12.09 5.78
CA GLN A 146 12.25 12.17 4.43
C GLN A 146 12.27 10.80 3.74
N GLN A 147 12.66 9.74 4.46
CA GLN A 147 12.61 8.37 3.92
C GLN A 147 11.19 7.98 3.51
N GLN A 148 10.18 8.32 4.31
CA GLN A 148 8.79 8.05 3.97
C GLN A 148 8.32 8.81 2.73
N ARG A 149 8.71 10.08 2.57
CA ARG A 149 8.42 10.83 1.34
C ARG A 149 9.05 10.17 0.11
N VAL A 150 10.28 9.67 0.21
CA VAL A 150 10.94 8.91 -0.87
C VAL A 150 10.19 7.61 -1.16
N ALA A 151 9.74 6.88 -0.13
CA ALA A 151 8.95 5.67 -0.28
C ALA A 151 7.60 5.94 -0.97
N ILE A 152 6.96 7.08 -0.65
CA ILE A 152 5.74 7.53 -1.34
C ILE A 152 6.05 7.88 -2.80
N CYS A 153 7.11 8.66 -3.09
CA CYS A 153 7.54 8.94 -4.47
C CYS A 153 7.72 7.65 -5.27
N ARG A 154 8.41 6.66 -4.69
CA ARG A 154 8.61 5.34 -5.30
C ARG A 154 7.29 4.64 -5.57
N ALA A 155 6.36 4.65 -4.61
CA ALA A 155 5.08 3.98 -4.74
C ALA A 155 4.23 4.58 -5.87
N ILE A 156 4.26 5.92 -6.05
CA ILE A 156 3.46 6.62 -7.07
C ILE A 156 4.18 6.82 -8.41
N SER A 157 5.46 6.45 -8.51
CA SER A 157 6.28 6.73 -9.70
C SER A 157 5.68 6.16 -10.98
N ASN A 158 5.05 5.00 -10.91
CA ASN A 158 4.38 4.34 -12.04
C ASN A 158 2.87 4.67 -12.16
N GLN A 159 2.36 5.71 -11.50
CA GLN A 159 0.93 6.09 -11.49
C GLN A 159 -0.01 4.91 -11.19
N PRO A 160 0.15 4.24 -10.05
CA PRO A 160 -0.65 3.08 -9.73
C PRO A 160 -2.12 3.47 -9.56
N LYS A 161 -3.03 2.55 -9.89
CA LYS A 161 -4.47 2.72 -9.63
C LYS A 161 -4.82 2.55 -8.16
N MET A 162 -3.95 1.86 -7.41
CA MET A 162 -4.13 1.58 -6.00
C MET A 162 -2.81 1.69 -5.23
N ILE A 163 -2.87 2.25 -4.05
CA ILE A 163 -1.79 2.25 -3.07
C ILE A 163 -2.20 1.36 -1.90
N LEU A 164 -1.29 0.47 -1.51
CA LEU A 164 -1.37 -0.34 -0.29
C LEU A 164 -0.33 0.18 0.70
N ALA A 165 -0.80 0.66 1.85
CA ALA A 165 0.04 1.26 2.86
C ALA A 165 -0.03 0.42 4.15
N ASP A 166 1.08 -0.20 4.52
CA ASP A 166 1.22 -0.95 5.77
C ASP A 166 1.86 -0.06 6.83
N GLU A 167 1.08 0.41 7.79
CA GLU A 167 1.50 1.30 8.90
C GLU A 167 2.32 2.51 8.42
N PRO A 168 1.82 3.31 7.46
CA PRO A 168 2.65 4.33 6.77
C PRO A 168 3.14 5.45 7.68
N THR A 169 2.62 5.55 8.90
CA THR A 169 2.98 6.56 9.90
C THR A 169 3.63 5.95 11.15
N GLY A 170 3.77 4.61 11.22
CA GLY A 170 4.13 3.89 12.44
C GLY A 170 5.53 4.22 13.00
N ASN A 171 6.46 4.65 12.15
CA ASN A 171 7.83 5.02 12.54
C ASN A 171 8.07 6.53 12.52
N LEU A 172 7.00 7.34 12.54
CA LEU A 172 7.08 8.79 12.47
C LEU A 172 6.52 9.43 13.74
N ASP A 173 7.02 10.62 14.08
CA ASP A 173 6.36 11.47 15.05
C ASP A 173 5.02 12.01 14.49
N SER A 174 4.16 12.55 15.34
CA SER A 174 2.82 13.01 14.97
C SER A 174 2.84 14.04 13.85
N LYS A 175 3.79 14.98 13.86
CA LYS A 175 3.88 16.02 12.83
C LYS A 175 4.16 15.43 11.44
N HIS A 176 5.16 14.55 11.34
CA HIS A 176 5.49 13.90 10.07
C HIS A 176 4.42 12.89 9.66
N GLY A 177 3.78 12.23 10.63
CA GLY A 177 2.64 11.35 10.37
C GLY A 177 1.46 12.10 9.74
N ASP A 178 1.11 13.27 10.26
CA ASP A 178 0.05 14.13 9.70
C ASP A 178 0.39 14.63 8.29
N GLU A 179 1.67 14.94 8.03
CA GLU A 179 2.14 15.31 6.69
C GLU A 179 1.97 14.16 5.69
N VAL A 180 2.30 12.92 6.10
CA VAL A 180 2.10 11.72 5.29
C VAL A 180 0.62 11.48 5.02
N MET A 181 -0.25 11.62 6.01
CA MET A 181 -1.71 11.48 5.80
C MET A 181 -2.26 12.51 4.84
N LYS A 182 -1.83 13.79 4.94
CA LYS A 182 -2.22 14.82 3.97
C LYS A 182 -1.82 14.46 2.54
N LEU A 183 -0.62 13.91 2.34
CA LEU A 183 -0.16 13.44 1.03
C LEU A 183 -1.03 12.29 0.51
N LEU A 184 -1.35 11.30 1.35
CA LEU A 184 -2.22 10.19 0.96
C LEU A 184 -3.63 10.67 0.61
N MET A 185 -4.20 11.59 1.40
CA MET A 185 -5.52 12.18 1.11
C MET A 185 -5.51 12.95 -0.22
N GLU A 186 -4.45 13.69 -0.52
CA GLU A 186 -4.32 14.41 -1.79
C GLU A 186 -4.25 13.45 -2.98
N LEU A 187 -3.46 12.36 -2.88
CA LEU A 187 -3.42 11.30 -3.89
C LEU A 187 -4.79 10.63 -4.08
N ASN A 188 -5.53 10.44 -3.00
CA ASN A 188 -6.88 9.89 -3.07
C ASN A 188 -7.86 10.85 -3.75
N ARG A 189 -7.82 12.18 -3.45
CA ARG A 189 -8.63 13.20 -4.13
C ARG A 189 -8.36 13.22 -5.65
N GLN A 190 -7.15 12.90 -6.07
CA GLN A 190 -6.75 12.74 -7.47
C GLN A 190 -7.24 11.42 -8.11
N GLY A 191 -7.99 10.60 -7.36
CA GLY A 191 -8.64 9.38 -7.85
C GLY A 191 -7.89 8.08 -7.53
N THR A 192 -6.76 8.12 -6.85
CA THR A 192 -6.04 6.90 -6.44
C THR A 192 -6.81 6.19 -5.33
N THR A 193 -7.06 4.90 -5.49
CA THR A 193 -7.62 4.05 -4.41
C THR A 193 -6.55 3.77 -3.38
N ILE A 194 -6.85 3.93 -2.09
CA ILE A 194 -5.87 3.69 -1.02
C ILE A 194 -6.45 2.74 0.03
N VAL A 195 -5.69 1.69 0.32
CA VAL A 195 -5.96 0.76 1.43
C VAL A 195 -4.83 0.90 2.42
N MET A 196 -5.13 1.39 3.61
CA MET A 196 -4.16 1.60 4.67
C MET A 196 -4.42 0.62 5.82
N VAL A 197 -3.40 -0.10 6.24
CA VAL A 197 -3.39 -0.82 7.52
C VAL A 197 -2.83 0.12 8.57
N THR A 198 -3.51 0.24 9.72
CA THR A 198 -3.00 1.02 10.85
C THR A 198 -3.59 0.53 12.17
N HIS A 199 -2.80 0.66 13.24
CA HIS A 199 -3.27 0.48 14.62
C HIS A 199 -3.69 1.81 15.28
N SER A 200 -3.43 2.95 14.62
CA SER A 200 -3.78 4.29 15.11
C SER A 200 -5.22 4.63 14.74
N GLU A 201 -6.08 4.77 15.75
CA GLU A 201 -7.46 5.27 15.56
C GLU A 201 -7.46 6.70 15.02
N HIS A 202 -6.48 7.52 15.43
CA HIS A 202 -6.32 8.88 14.92
C HIS A 202 -6.20 8.88 13.39
N TYR A 203 -5.28 8.08 12.84
CA TYR A 203 -5.07 8.03 11.39
C TYR A 203 -6.17 7.28 10.63
N ALA A 204 -6.77 6.26 11.24
CA ALA A 204 -7.94 5.59 10.66
C ALA A 204 -9.12 6.56 10.48
N ASN A 205 -9.19 7.60 11.32
CA ASN A 205 -10.24 8.61 11.24
C ASN A 205 -10.15 9.53 10.01
N PHE A 206 -9.03 9.61 9.32
CA PHE A 206 -8.91 10.31 8.04
C PHE A 206 -9.51 9.52 6.86
N CYS A 207 -9.79 8.24 7.04
CA CYS A 207 -10.33 7.39 6.00
C CYS A 207 -11.86 7.45 5.96
N GLY A 208 -12.43 7.43 4.75
CA GLY A 208 -13.89 7.43 4.56
C GLY A 208 -14.56 6.14 5.02
N ARG A 209 -13.81 5.05 5.18
CA ARG A 209 -14.30 3.73 5.61
C ARG A 209 -13.26 3.05 6.48
N VAL A 210 -13.71 2.49 7.60
CA VAL A 210 -12.86 1.76 8.54
C VAL A 210 -13.37 0.33 8.67
N ILE A 211 -12.50 -0.63 8.41
CA ILE A 211 -12.75 -2.07 8.50
C ILE A 211 -11.96 -2.61 9.69
N ARG A 212 -12.61 -3.25 10.63
CA ARG A 212 -11.96 -3.85 11.79
C ARG A 212 -11.84 -5.35 11.62
N LEU A 213 -10.60 -5.83 11.69
CA LEU A 213 -10.27 -7.25 11.70
C LEU A 213 -10.05 -7.75 13.12
N LEU A 214 -10.53 -8.98 13.38
CA LEU A 214 -10.23 -9.75 14.58
C LEU A 214 -10.16 -11.23 14.18
N ASP A 215 -9.07 -11.91 14.56
CA ASP A 215 -8.84 -13.34 14.32
C ASP A 215 -9.18 -13.80 12.91
N GLY A 216 -8.66 -13.06 11.91
CA GLY A 216 -8.84 -13.37 10.50
C GLY A 216 -10.23 -13.09 9.91
N ASN A 217 -11.11 -12.40 10.65
CA ASN A 217 -12.48 -12.06 10.23
C ASN A 217 -12.69 -10.55 10.25
N ILE A 218 -13.62 -10.05 9.41
CA ILE A 218 -14.15 -8.69 9.52
C ILE A 218 -15.24 -8.73 10.59
N VAL A 219 -15.06 -7.91 11.66
CA VAL A 219 -16.03 -7.84 12.77
C VAL A 219 -16.90 -6.60 12.71
N THR A 220 -16.37 -5.48 12.19
CA THR A 220 -17.14 -4.25 11.98
C THR A 220 -16.66 -3.55 10.72
N GLU A 221 -17.60 -2.83 10.10
CA GLU A 221 -17.36 -1.98 8.96
C GLU A 221 -18.15 -0.68 9.14
N ASN A 222 -17.43 0.44 9.31
CA ASN A 222 -18.01 1.75 9.51
C ASN A 222 -17.78 2.61 8.28
N LEU A 223 -18.87 3.05 7.63
CA LEU A 223 -18.84 4.09 6.61
C LEU A 223 -18.95 5.44 7.31
N LYS A 224 -18.03 6.34 7.09
CA LYS A 224 -18.15 7.74 7.51
C LYS A 224 -18.91 8.50 6.44
N THR A 225 -20.02 9.12 6.85
CA THR A 225 -20.91 9.90 5.97
C THR A 225 -20.29 11.25 5.56
N GLU A 226 -19.22 11.71 6.24
CA GLU A 226 -18.50 12.93 5.92
C GLU A 226 -17.00 12.66 6.00
N ALA A 227 -16.32 12.73 4.84
CA ALA A 227 -14.87 12.89 4.81
C ALA A 227 -14.55 14.30 5.36
N TYR A 228 -13.65 14.42 6.32
CA TYR A 228 -13.18 15.71 6.80
C TYR A 228 -12.70 16.56 5.61
N VAL A 229 -13.39 17.70 5.41
CA VAL A 229 -13.03 18.74 4.43
C VAL A 229 -11.77 19.47 4.89
#